data_0e8f6507e2938d2b3eae3f3a9f3fec59
#
_entry.id   0e8f6507e2938d2b3eae3f3a9f3fec59
#
_cell.length_a   1.000
_cell.length_b   1.000
_cell.length_c   1.000
_cell.angle_alpha   90.00
_cell.angle_beta   90.00
_cell.angle_gamma   90.00
#
_symmetry.space_group_name_H-M   'P 1'
#
loop_
_entity.id
_entity.type
_entity.pdbx_description
1 polymer ?
#
loop_
_entity_poly.entity_id
_entity_poly.type
_entity_poly.pdbx_seq_one_letter_code
_entity_poly.pdbx_strand_id
1 'polypeptide(L)'
;MSGRLFLDTNAIIALMSGNYNIIQHINKAEWIGISIVSEIEFLSFSKISERDKLLFQKLKSRIEVVDLQSNNEALIDLTCSIRIKNKLKLPDAVIAASAVFSNATVVSNDKIFAEIGISNIDF
;
A
#
# COMPACT_ATOMS: atom_id res chain seq x y z
N MET A 1 -0.02 7.75 13.81
CA MET A 1 -1.39 8.20 13.78
C MET A 1 -2.19 7.54 12.70
N SER A 2 -3.37 7.20 13.06
CA SER A 2 -4.27 6.44 12.23
C SER A 2 -4.91 7.22 11.10
N GLY A 3 -4.70 8.52 11.00
CA GLY A 3 -5.30 9.32 9.95
C GLY A 3 -4.72 9.06 8.55
N ARG A 4 -3.51 8.56 8.47
CA ARG A 4 -2.81 8.35 7.20
C ARG A 4 -2.60 6.86 6.98
N LEU A 5 -3.24 6.32 5.96
CA LEU A 5 -3.21 4.88 5.67
C LEU A 5 -2.54 4.62 4.33
N PHE A 6 -1.75 3.56 4.27
CA PHE A 6 -1.07 3.12 3.07
C PHE A 6 -1.48 1.67 2.79
N LEU A 7 -2.21 1.46 1.70
CA LEU A 7 -2.80 0.14 1.43
C LEU A 7 -1.81 -0.74 0.68
N ASP A 8 -1.55 -1.92 1.23
CA ASP A 8 -0.88 -2.99 0.50
C ASP A 8 -1.82 -3.57 -0.56
N THR A 9 -1.29 -4.32 -1.49
CA THR A 9 -2.08 -4.90 -2.60
C THR A 9 -3.24 -5.76 -2.10
N ASN A 10 -3.01 -6.59 -1.07
CA ASN A 10 -4.10 -7.41 -0.51
C ASN A 10 -5.19 -6.56 0.13
N ALA A 11 -4.85 -5.39 0.68
CA ALA A 11 -5.84 -4.47 1.21
C ALA A 11 -6.69 -3.85 0.09
N ILE A 12 -6.09 -3.54 -1.04
CA ILE A 12 -6.82 -3.04 -2.22
C ILE A 12 -7.82 -4.10 -2.68
N ILE A 13 -7.39 -5.35 -2.78
CA ILE A 13 -8.24 -6.46 -3.19
C ILE A 13 -9.41 -6.62 -2.21
N ALA A 14 -9.14 -6.58 -0.91
CA ALA A 14 -10.17 -6.69 0.12
C ALA A 14 -11.17 -5.54 0.04
N LEU A 15 -10.67 -4.33 -0.19
CA LEU A 15 -11.54 -3.16 -0.35
C LEU A 15 -12.47 -3.31 -1.56
N MET A 16 -11.92 -3.75 -2.69
CA MET A 16 -12.71 -3.97 -3.91
C MET A 16 -13.73 -5.10 -3.73
N SER A 17 -13.45 -6.05 -2.82
CA SER A 17 -14.35 -7.15 -2.51
C SER A 17 -15.40 -6.79 -1.44
N GLY A 18 -15.36 -5.57 -0.91
CA GLY A 18 -16.33 -5.11 0.07
C GLY A 18 -16.05 -5.55 1.50
N ASN A 19 -14.79 -5.83 1.86
CA ASN A 19 -14.42 -6.22 3.22
C ASN A 19 -14.84 -5.13 4.21
N TYR A 20 -15.66 -5.50 5.18
CA TYR A 20 -16.25 -4.55 6.13
C TYR A 20 -15.18 -3.82 6.97
N ASN A 21 -14.20 -4.56 7.48
CA ASN A 21 -13.20 -3.98 8.37
C ASN A 21 -12.35 -2.94 7.67
N ILE A 22 -11.93 -3.21 6.44
CA ILE A 22 -11.11 -2.27 5.71
C ILE A 22 -11.92 -1.01 5.33
N ILE A 23 -13.19 -1.19 4.97
CA ILE A 23 -14.08 -0.06 4.68
C ILE A 23 -14.21 0.85 5.89
N GLN A 24 -14.29 0.29 7.10
CA GLN A 24 -14.34 1.08 8.32
C GLN A 24 -13.08 1.93 8.51
N HIS A 25 -11.92 1.36 8.27
CA HIS A 25 -10.65 2.10 8.35
C HIS A 25 -10.59 3.20 7.29
N ILE A 26 -10.97 2.89 6.06
CA ILE A 26 -10.96 3.84 4.94
C ILE A 26 -11.85 5.05 5.23
N ASN A 27 -13.05 4.81 5.77
CA ASN A 27 -14.00 5.88 6.06
C ASN A 27 -13.51 6.87 7.12
N LYS A 28 -12.59 6.45 7.97
CA LYS A 28 -12.04 7.28 9.04
C LYS A 28 -10.72 7.93 8.67
N ALA A 29 -10.13 7.56 7.54
CA ALA A 29 -8.81 8.04 7.14
C ALA A 29 -8.88 9.48 6.61
N GLU A 30 -7.90 10.28 6.98
CA GLU A 30 -7.74 11.62 6.41
C GLU A 30 -6.92 11.62 5.13
N TRP A 31 -6.10 10.58 4.93
CA TRP A 31 -5.27 10.41 3.74
C TRP A 31 -5.08 8.93 3.46
N ILE A 32 -5.17 8.57 2.20
CA ILE A 32 -4.99 7.20 1.76
C ILE A 32 -4.02 7.20 0.58
N GLY A 33 -2.97 6.40 0.70
CA GLY A 33 -2.02 6.21 -0.38
C GLY A 33 -1.84 4.75 -0.75
N ILE A 34 -1.35 4.53 -1.95
CA ILE A 34 -0.88 3.22 -2.42
C ILE A 34 0.42 3.42 -3.18
N SER A 35 1.22 2.36 -3.26
CA SER A 35 2.42 2.38 -4.10
C SER A 35 2.05 2.18 -5.56
N ILE A 36 2.82 2.79 -6.47
CA ILE A 36 2.72 2.47 -7.90
C ILE A 36 2.91 0.96 -8.14
N VAL A 37 3.71 0.30 -7.30
CA VAL A 37 3.91 -1.16 -7.36
C VAL A 37 2.58 -1.88 -7.10
N SER A 38 1.81 -1.45 -6.10
CA SER A 38 0.52 -2.05 -5.80
C SER A 38 -0.50 -1.83 -6.90
N GLU A 39 -0.48 -0.68 -7.54
CA GLU A 39 -1.33 -0.44 -8.71
C GLU A 39 -1.02 -1.44 -9.82
N ILE A 40 0.28 -1.63 -10.12
CA ILE A 40 0.70 -2.57 -11.15
C ILE A 40 0.31 -4.01 -10.78
N GLU A 41 0.53 -4.41 -9.54
CA GLU A 41 0.16 -5.74 -9.07
C GLU A 41 -1.34 -5.98 -9.19
N PHE A 42 -2.14 -5.01 -8.78
CA PHE A 42 -3.60 -5.14 -8.86
C PHE A 42 -4.07 -5.24 -10.30
N LEU A 43 -3.60 -4.35 -11.16
CA LEU A 43 -4.03 -4.31 -12.56
C LEU A 43 -3.51 -5.47 -13.40
N SER A 44 -2.46 -6.14 -12.97
CA SER A 44 -1.89 -7.30 -13.67
C SER A 44 -2.35 -8.63 -13.08
N PHE A 45 -3.25 -8.62 -12.12
CA PHE A 45 -3.82 -9.83 -11.55
C PHE A 45 -4.60 -10.59 -12.63
N SER A 46 -4.28 -11.89 -12.80
CA SER A 46 -4.78 -12.68 -13.94
C SER A 46 -6.31 -12.80 -14.00
N LYS A 47 -7.00 -12.66 -12.86
CA LYS A 47 -8.45 -12.78 -12.78
C LYS A 47 -9.16 -11.43 -12.67
N ILE A 48 -8.47 -10.34 -12.92
CA ILE A 48 -9.09 -9.02 -12.84
C ILE A 48 -10.18 -8.87 -13.91
N SER A 49 -11.34 -8.35 -13.49
CA SER A 49 -12.46 -8.10 -14.39
C SER A 49 -12.48 -6.64 -14.83
N GLU A 50 -13.28 -6.35 -15.88
CA GLU A 50 -13.50 -4.95 -16.28
C GLU A 50 -14.17 -4.15 -15.17
N ARG A 51 -15.06 -4.81 -14.40
CA ARG A 51 -15.68 -4.18 -13.23
C ARG A 51 -14.64 -3.79 -12.20
N ASP A 52 -13.69 -4.67 -11.92
CA ASP A 52 -12.61 -4.38 -10.96
C ASP A 52 -11.79 -3.18 -11.40
N LYS A 53 -11.47 -3.10 -12.69
CA LYS A 53 -10.73 -1.96 -13.25
C LYS A 53 -11.49 -0.65 -13.08
N LEU A 54 -12.80 -0.66 -13.32
CA LEU A 54 -13.64 0.53 -13.17
C LEU A 54 -13.71 0.96 -11.70
N LEU A 55 -13.87 0.01 -10.78
CA LEU A 55 -13.87 0.30 -9.35
C LEU A 55 -12.53 0.88 -8.90
N PHE A 56 -11.44 0.35 -9.43
CA PHE A 56 -10.11 0.85 -9.12
C PHE A 56 -9.92 2.29 -9.62
N GLN A 57 -10.43 2.62 -10.81
CA GLN A 57 -10.37 4.00 -11.30
C GLN A 57 -11.13 4.96 -10.39
N LYS A 58 -12.26 4.53 -9.85
CA LYS A 58 -13.00 5.32 -8.86
C LYS A 58 -12.21 5.50 -7.59
N LEU A 59 -11.54 4.46 -7.12
CA LEU A 59 -10.69 4.54 -5.94
C LEU A 59 -9.56 5.53 -6.17
N LYS A 60 -8.90 5.48 -7.33
CA LYS A 60 -7.77 6.36 -7.66
C LYS A 60 -8.14 7.84 -7.59
N SER A 61 -9.40 8.19 -7.82
CA SER A 61 -9.82 9.59 -7.73
C SER A 61 -9.83 10.12 -6.28
N ARG A 62 -9.72 9.24 -5.30
CA ARG A 62 -9.81 9.57 -3.87
C ARG A 62 -8.54 9.29 -3.09
N ILE A 63 -7.53 8.74 -3.74
CA ILE A 63 -6.29 8.34 -3.09
C ILE A 63 -5.10 8.92 -3.82
N GLU A 64 -3.95 8.86 -3.19
CA GLU A 64 -2.70 9.25 -3.83
C GLU A 64 -1.91 8.00 -4.21
N VAL A 65 -1.44 7.95 -5.46
CA VAL A 65 -0.50 6.91 -5.89
C VAL A 65 0.91 7.46 -5.71
N VAL A 66 1.68 6.80 -4.86
CA VAL A 66 3.04 7.24 -4.56
C VAL A 66 4.01 6.61 -5.55
N ASP A 67 4.66 7.46 -6.32
CA ASP A 67 5.65 7.06 -7.32
C ASP A 67 6.98 6.67 -6.67
N LEU A 68 7.76 5.92 -7.45
CA LEU A 68 9.16 5.68 -7.12
C LEU A 68 10.01 6.33 -8.22
N GLN A 69 10.34 7.60 -8.03
CA GLN A 69 11.06 8.39 -9.01
C GLN A 69 12.57 8.28 -8.84
N SER A 70 13.29 8.28 -9.95
CA SER A 70 14.74 8.11 -9.96
C SER A 70 15.49 9.24 -9.24
N ASN A 71 14.87 10.43 -9.17
CA ASN A 71 15.46 11.58 -8.49
C ASN A 71 15.08 11.67 -6.99
N ASN A 72 14.25 10.76 -6.50
CA ASN A 72 13.91 10.71 -5.08
C ASN A 72 14.92 9.80 -4.36
N GLU A 73 16.11 10.30 -4.14
CA GLU A 73 17.20 9.52 -3.56
C GLU A 73 16.89 9.10 -2.12
N ALA A 74 16.20 9.95 -1.36
CA ALA A 74 15.83 9.63 0.01
C ALA A 74 14.93 8.38 0.08
N LEU A 75 13.94 8.29 -0.79
CA LEU A 75 13.05 7.12 -0.83
C LEU A 75 13.79 5.88 -1.32
N ILE A 76 14.64 6.03 -2.33
CA ILE A 76 15.45 4.92 -2.85
C ILE A 76 16.36 4.37 -1.75
N ASP A 77 17.07 5.25 -1.04
CA ASP A 77 17.96 4.85 0.05
C ASP A 77 17.21 4.15 1.17
N LEU A 78 16.05 4.66 1.54
CA LEU A 78 15.21 4.05 2.56
C LEU A 78 14.74 2.65 2.13
N THR A 79 14.33 2.53 0.87
CA THR A 79 13.91 1.24 0.31
C THR A 79 15.06 0.23 0.36
N CYS A 80 16.25 0.63 -0.05
CA CYS A 80 17.44 -0.23 0.00
C CYS A 80 17.75 -0.66 1.43
N SER A 81 17.73 0.27 2.37
CA SER A 81 18.02 -0.02 3.78
C SER A 81 17.04 -1.02 4.38
N ILE A 82 15.74 -0.81 4.15
CA ILE A 82 14.69 -1.70 4.67
C ILE A 82 14.82 -3.08 4.03
N ARG A 83 15.06 -3.12 2.73
CA ARG A 83 15.19 -4.37 1.99
C ARG A 83 16.37 -5.20 2.47
N ILE A 84 17.53 -4.59 2.62
CA ILE A 84 18.76 -5.27 3.03
C ILE A 84 18.64 -5.77 4.47
N LYS A 85 18.20 -4.88 5.37
CA LYS A 85 18.11 -5.20 6.79
C LYS A 85 17.16 -6.35 7.07
N ASN A 86 16.06 -6.42 6.35
CA ASN A 86 14.98 -7.37 6.62
C ASN A 86 14.87 -8.48 5.57
N LYS A 87 15.73 -8.49 4.57
CA LYS A 87 15.75 -9.50 3.48
C LYS A 87 14.40 -9.58 2.77
N LEU A 88 13.81 -8.43 2.48
CA LEU A 88 12.49 -8.36 1.86
C LEU A 88 12.56 -8.54 0.35
N LYS A 89 11.45 -9.04 -0.21
CA LYS A 89 11.20 -8.95 -1.64
C LYS A 89 11.06 -7.49 -2.03
N LEU A 90 11.39 -7.18 -3.28
CA LEU A 90 11.36 -5.80 -3.76
C LEU A 90 10.01 -5.11 -3.57
N PRO A 91 8.86 -5.74 -3.94
CA PRO A 91 7.57 -5.08 -3.74
C PRO A 91 7.30 -4.73 -2.28
N ASP A 92 7.58 -5.64 -1.35
CA ASP A 92 7.35 -5.39 0.08
C ASP A 92 8.24 -4.25 0.59
N ALA A 93 9.49 -4.20 0.13
CA ALA A 93 10.41 -3.13 0.52
C ALA A 93 9.93 -1.77 0.03
N VAL A 94 9.44 -1.69 -1.21
CA VAL A 94 8.92 -0.45 -1.78
C VAL A 94 7.69 0.02 -1.02
N ILE A 95 6.77 -0.90 -0.71
CA ILE A 95 5.55 -0.56 0.03
C ILE A 95 5.91 -0.07 1.43
N ALA A 96 6.77 -0.80 2.14
CA ALA A 96 7.18 -0.42 3.50
C ALA A 96 7.86 0.95 3.51
N ALA A 97 8.82 1.16 2.62
CA ALA A 97 9.55 2.42 2.55
C ALA A 97 8.64 3.59 2.16
N SER A 98 7.73 3.37 1.21
CA SER A 98 6.79 4.40 0.78
C SER A 98 5.84 4.80 1.91
N ALA A 99 5.38 3.84 2.69
CA ALA A 99 4.52 4.10 3.85
C ALA A 99 5.26 4.93 4.91
N VAL A 100 6.49 4.53 5.25
CA VAL A 100 7.32 5.28 6.21
C VAL A 100 7.60 6.67 5.69
N PHE A 101 7.97 6.80 4.44
CA PHE A 101 8.28 8.08 3.81
C PHE A 101 7.06 9.01 3.80
N SER A 102 5.86 8.44 3.65
CA SER A 102 4.60 9.19 3.64
C SER A 102 4.03 9.40 5.05
N ASN A 103 4.72 8.95 6.08
CA ASN A 103 4.26 9.00 7.47
C ASN A 103 2.89 8.37 7.64
N ALA A 104 2.72 7.18 7.07
CA ALA A 104 1.44 6.47 7.05
C ALA A 104 1.56 5.08 7.68
N THR A 105 0.41 4.54 8.09
CA THR A 105 0.29 3.19 8.64
C THR A 105 -0.09 2.23 7.52
N VAL A 106 0.65 1.14 7.37
CA VAL A 106 0.35 0.12 6.36
C VAL A 106 -0.91 -0.64 6.75
N VAL A 107 -1.82 -0.81 5.81
CA VAL A 107 -2.99 -1.68 5.97
C VAL A 107 -2.73 -2.95 5.16
N SER A 108 -2.58 -4.08 5.84
CA SER A 108 -2.22 -5.34 5.21
C SER A 108 -2.60 -6.50 6.11
N ASN A 109 -2.96 -7.64 5.53
CA ASN A 109 -3.08 -8.88 6.28
C ASN A 109 -1.79 -9.72 6.24
N ASP A 110 -0.74 -9.22 5.61
CA ASP A 110 0.57 -9.85 5.59
C ASP A 110 1.35 -9.46 6.84
N LYS A 111 1.80 -10.46 7.59
CA LYS A 111 2.50 -10.25 8.86
C LYS A 111 3.89 -9.64 8.70
N ILE A 112 4.43 -9.61 7.50
CA ILE A 112 5.79 -9.12 7.27
C ILE A 112 5.97 -7.68 7.78
N PHE A 113 4.95 -6.83 7.65
CA PHE A 113 5.05 -5.44 8.07
C PHE A 113 5.14 -5.30 9.59
N ALA A 114 4.41 -6.13 10.33
CA ALA A 114 4.54 -6.20 11.79
C ALA A 114 5.92 -6.71 12.19
N GLU A 115 6.40 -7.74 11.50
CA GLU A 115 7.70 -8.37 11.80
C GLU A 115 8.86 -7.40 11.64
N ILE A 116 8.80 -6.51 10.67
CA ILE A 116 9.87 -5.52 10.47
C ILE A 116 9.68 -4.25 11.31
N GLY A 117 8.63 -4.19 12.11
CA GLY A 117 8.45 -3.14 13.12
C GLY A 117 7.95 -1.80 12.60
N ILE A 118 7.30 -1.76 11.44
CA ILE A 118 6.68 -0.52 10.98
C ILE A 118 5.21 -0.45 11.41
N SER A 119 4.66 0.76 11.44
CA SER A 119 3.26 0.98 11.81
C SER A 119 2.34 0.24 10.83
N ASN A 120 1.47 -0.60 11.35
CA ASN A 120 0.59 -1.42 10.52
C ASN A 120 -0.71 -1.74 11.24
N ILE A 121 -1.76 -2.00 10.47
CA ILE A 121 -3.03 -2.52 10.96
C ILE A 121 -3.48 -3.67 10.07
N ASP A 122 -4.10 -4.65 10.70
CA ASP A 122 -4.70 -5.79 10.01
C ASP A 122 -6.18 -5.51 9.71
N PHE A 123 -6.79 -6.39 8.91
CA PHE A 123 -8.23 -6.24 8.57
C PHE A 123 -8.99 -7.56 8.41
#